data_24671197f8205aa83164266d67f7ec5e
#
_entry.id   24671197f8205aa83164266d67f7ec5e
#
_cell.length_a   1.000
_cell.length_b   1.000
_cell.length_c   1.000
_cell.angle_alpha   90.00
_cell.angle_beta   90.00
_cell.angle_gamma   90.00
#
_symmetry.space_group_name_H-M   'P 1'
#
loop_
_entity.id
_entity.type
_entity.pdbx_description
1 polymer ?
#
loop_
_entity_poly.entity_id
_entity_poly.type
_entity_poly.pdbx_seq_one_letter_code
_entity_poly.pdbx_strand_id
1 'polypeptide(L)'
;MISFIQRDDNPEIPPPYKFPGINIMSFRLQADIGKLQGLCDELLNIGSLADRGFEYWAFTDFVDMEIVTYPKMMFDEQPYSSWGFASQQELYFRFYVWKLNMFGGLLFPDPLPELFFPFIYVDNSWSMISGRNVIGFPKVMAQFSPTPVLGVNPLKIKVCALALDTYSPTTELKWHPIVEINPATSLAAPQPVNGTWPWAGLTADTADQILGGMLENFLSSLPDEFQFQTVQLKQFRDLPTGACFQAVVNTPFTPYNIGAVNPLPAVSITVNEYDSLKIPTSLGLQANTPLQPLLQYSVSLDMRMDNGSNLFINS
;
A
#
# COMPACT_ATOMS: atom_id res chain seq x y z
N MET A 1 -12.86 29.32 -5.42
CA MET A 1 -12.37 27.95 -5.76
C MET A 1 -12.19 27.92 -7.27
N ILE A 2 -11.03 27.50 -7.77
CA ILE A 2 -10.77 27.36 -9.21
C ILE A 2 -11.39 26.05 -9.66
N SER A 3 -12.16 26.05 -10.77
CA SER A 3 -12.78 24.86 -11.31
C SER A 3 -11.71 23.94 -11.94
N PHE A 4 -11.80 22.63 -11.67
CA PHE A 4 -10.96 21.64 -12.34
C PHE A 4 -11.39 21.50 -13.81
N ILE A 5 -10.42 21.44 -14.73
CA ILE A 5 -10.67 21.26 -16.17
C ILE A 5 -10.42 19.79 -16.49
N GLN A 6 -11.49 19.02 -16.63
CA GLN A 6 -11.43 17.62 -17.02
C GLN A 6 -11.08 17.45 -18.48
N ARG A 7 -10.24 16.47 -18.80
CA ARG A 7 -9.91 16.05 -20.17
C ARG A 7 -10.44 14.64 -20.43
N ASP A 8 -11.10 14.45 -21.56
CA ASP A 8 -11.68 13.16 -21.92
C ASP A 8 -10.64 12.10 -22.28
N ASP A 9 -9.48 12.52 -22.82
CA ASP A 9 -8.39 11.64 -23.22
C ASP A 9 -7.46 11.25 -22.06
N ASN A 10 -7.57 11.92 -20.93
CA ASN A 10 -6.75 11.69 -19.72
C ASN A 10 -7.57 12.02 -18.47
N PRO A 11 -8.59 11.23 -18.15
CA PRO A 11 -9.51 11.56 -17.07
C PRO A 11 -8.87 11.35 -15.70
N GLU A 12 -9.02 12.37 -14.85
CA GLU A 12 -8.75 12.29 -13.42
C GLU A 12 -10.06 12.11 -12.69
N ILE A 13 -10.49 10.87 -12.58
CA ILE A 13 -11.79 10.54 -12.02
C ILE A 13 -11.71 10.57 -10.50
N PRO A 14 -12.55 11.35 -9.81
CA PRO A 14 -12.56 11.37 -8.34
C PRO A 14 -13.31 10.17 -7.75
N PRO A 15 -13.01 9.78 -6.50
CA PRO A 15 -13.88 8.87 -5.75
C PRO A 15 -15.27 9.50 -5.52
N PRO A 16 -16.29 8.74 -5.06
CA PRO A 16 -16.19 7.37 -4.57
C PRO A 16 -16.05 6.32 -5.66
N TYR A 17 -15.30 5.26 -5.34
CA TYR A 17 -15.19 4.07 -6.19
C TYR A 17 -15.82 2.86 -5.51
N LYS A 18 -16.39 1.95 -6.32
CA LYS A 18 -16.82 0.62 -5.89
C LYS A 18 -16.01 -0.44 -6.60
N PHE A 19 -15.56 -1.42 -5.86
CA PHE A 19 -14.74 -2.52 -6.36
C PHE A 19 -15.39 -3.85 -5.99
N PRO A 20 -16.34 -4.36 -6.79
CA PRO A 20 -16.93 -5.67 -6.54
C PRO A 20 -15.97 -6.79 -6.92
N GLY A 21 -15.91 -7.83 -6.08
CA GLY A 21 -15.21 -9.08 -6.36
C GLY A 21 -13.67 -8.95 -6.39
N ILE A 22 -13.10 -8.12 -5.53
CA ILE A 22 -11.63 -8.02 -5.40
C ILE A 22 -11.07 -9.36 -4.94
N ASN A 23 -9.93 -9.75 -5.49
CA ASN A 23 -9.15 -10.89 -5.04
C ASN A 23 -7.78 -10.42 -4.55
N ILE A 24 -7.46 -10.70 -3.31
CA ILE A 24 -6.21 -10.32 -2.66
C ILE A 24 -5.38 -11.57 -2.38
N MET A 25 -4.12 -11.57 -2.77
CA MET A 25 -3.07 -12.47 -2.31
C MET A 25 -2.12 -11.66 -1.44
N SER A 26 -2.05 -11.97 -0.15
CA SER A 26 -1.26 -11.23 0.84
C SER A 26 -0.08 -12.08 1.33
N PHE A 27 1.08 -11.43 1.41
CA PHE A 27 2.35 -12.02 1.83
C PHE A 27 3.02 -11.08 2.83
N ARG A 28 3.10 -11.48 4.08
CA ARG A 28 3.80 -10.73 5.12
C ARG A 28 5.28 -10.98 5.08
N LEU A 29 6.07 -9.93 4.96
CA LEU A 29 7.52 -9.97 4.92
C LEU A 29 8.11 -9.24 6.13
N GLN A 30 9.14 -9.84 6.75
CA GLN A 30 9.90 -9.18 7.81
C GLN A 30 10.57 -7.93 7.27
N ALA A 31 10.41 -6.81 7.96
CA ALA A 31 10.93 -5.50 7.60
C ALA A 31 11.78 -4.91 8.74
N ASP A 32 12.35 -3.73 8.53
CA ASP A 32 13.07 -2.97 9.56
C ASP A 32 12.22 -1.77 10.01
N ILE A 33 11.79 -1.77 11.26
CA ILE A 33 10.93 -0.70 11.81
C ILE A 33 11.57 0.68 11.73
N GLY A 34 12.90 0.78 11.84
CA GLY A 34 13.61 2.06 11.69
C GLY A 34 13.57 2.59 10.25
N LYS A 35 13.58 1.68 9.25
CA LYS A 35 13.37 2.03 7.84
C LYS A 35 11.94 2.46 7.58
N LEU A 36 10.95 1.74 8.15
CA LEU A 36 9.55 2.10 8.05
C LEU A 36 9.27 3.46 8.71
N GLN A 37 9.88 3.73 9.88
CA GLN A 37 9.79 5.05 10.51
C GLN A 37 10.42 6.13 9.64
N GLY A 38 11.58 5.86 9.00
CA GLY A 38 12.19 6.79 8.05
C GLY A 38 11.26 7.19 6.90
N LEU A 39 10.44 6.25 6.40
CA LEU A 39 9.41 6.56 5.39
C LEU A 39 8.28 7.44 5.97
N CYS A 40 7.87 7.21 7.22
CA CYS A 40 6.90 8.09 7.88
C CYS A 40 7.46 9.50 8.04
N ASP A 41 8.72 9.64 8.46
CA ASP A 41 9.37 10.92 8.68
C ASP A 41 9.55 11.70 7.36
N GLU A 42 9.90 11.02 6.29
CA GLU A 42 10.10 11.63 4.97
C GLU A 42 8.78 12.02 4.28
N LEU A 43 7.74 11.18 4.39
CA LEU A 43 6.56 11.27 3.53
C LEU A 43 5.29 11.74 4.27
N LEU A 44 5.17 11.48 5.58
CA LEU A 44 3.96 11.80 6.35
C LEU A 44 4.20 12.90 7.38
N ASN A 45 5.43 12.95 7.96
CA ASN A 45 5.81 13.90 8.98
C ASN A 45 6.38 15.21 8.38
N ILE A 46 5.84 15.63 7.24
CA ILE A 46 6.26 16.86 6.53
C ILE A 46 5.90 18.12 7.32
N GLY A 47 6.69 19.19 7.15
CA GLY A 47 6.52 20.45 7.89
C GLY A 47 6.88 20.32 9.38
N SER A 48 6.53 21.33 10.19
CA SER A 48 6.78 21.27 11.63
C SER A 48 5.66 20.51 12.37
N LEU A 49 5.99 19.85 13.49
CA LEU A 49 5.00 19.21 14.35
C LEU A 49 3.98 20.21 14.88
N ALA A 50 4.41 21.45 15.16
CA ALA A 50 3.54 22.50 15.67
C ALA A 50 2.47 22.94 14.66
N ASP A 51 2.85 23.00 13.37
CA ASP A 51 1.92 23.36 12.29
C ASP A 51 1.00 22.20 11.91
N ARG A 52 1.53 20.98 11.91
CA ARG A 52 0.82 19.77 11.57
C ARG A 52 -0.14 19.29 12.66
N GLY A 53 0.25 19.42 13.94
CA GLY A 53 -0.54 19.01 15.11
C GLY A 53 -0.64 17.51 15.32
N PHE A 54 0.07 16.69 14.56
CA PHE A 54 0.14 15.24 14.71
C PHE A 54 1.48 14.70 14.22
N GLU A 55 1.75 13.42 14.51
CA GLU A 55 2.93 12.69 14.03
C GLU A 55 2.55 11.26 13.69
N TYR A 56 3.12 10.70 12.63
CA TYR A 56 2.94 9.29 12.25
C TYR A 56 4.13 8.45 12.69
N TRP A 57 3.83 7.34 13.33
CA TRP A 57 4.83 6.36 13.77
C TRP A 57 4.56 5.00 13.15
N ALA A 58 5.62 4.35 12.64
CA ALA A 58 5.54 2.98 12.18
C ALA A 58 5.16 2.07 13.36
N PHE A 59 4.17 1.21 13.15
CA PHE A 59 3.60 0.38 14.21
C PHE A 59 4.11 -1.05 14.21
N THR A 60 4.55 -1.56 13.04
CA THR A 60 4.96 -2.95 12.87
C THR A 60 6.38 -3.04 12.29
N ASP A 61 7.08 -4.15 12.54
CA ASP A 61 8.36 -4.50 11.93
C ASP A 61 8.21 -5.42 10.71
N PHE A 62 7.03 -5.44 10.13
CA PHE A 62 6.72 -6.15 8.90
C PHE A 62 5.98 -5.26 7.90
N VAL A 63 6.02 -5.69 6.64
CA VAL A 63 5.20 -5.13 5.56
C VAL A 63 4.34 -6.24 4.97
N ASP A 64 3.12 -5.91 4.63
CA ASP A 64 2.28 -6.78 3.80
C ASP A 64 2.50 -6.39 2.33
N MET A 65 3.06 -7.32 1.56
CA MET A 65 3.11 -7.25 0.11
C MET A 65 1.84 -7.91 -0.43
N GLU A 66 1.05 -7.18 -1.20
CA GLU A 66 -0.21 -7.70 -1.70
C GLU A 66 -0.28 -7.60 -3.22
N ILE A 67 -0.75 -8.69 -3.85
CA ILE A 67 -1.14 -8.70 -5.25
C ILE A 67 -2.66 -8.75 -5.30
N VAL A 68 -3.25 -7.75 -5.93
CA VAL A 68 -4.69 -7.53 -5.95
C VAL A 68 -5.20 -7.50 -7.36
N THR A 69 -6.23 -8.30 -7.62
CA THR A 69 -7.01 -8.24 -8.84
C THR A 69 -8.31 -7.49 -8.58
N TYR A 70 -8.50 -6.41 -9.31
CA TYR A 70 -9.76 -5.66 -9.35
C TYR A 70 -10.48 -5.99 -10.67
N PRO A 71 -11.46 -6.91 -10.68
CA PRO A 71 -12.20 -7.22 -11.90
C PRO A 71 -12.97 -6.01 -12.42
N LYS A 72 -13.42 -5.18 -11.48
CA LYS A 72 -14.15 -3.95 -11.79
C LYS A 72 -13.81 -2.85 -10.78
N MET A 73 -13.41 -1.70 -11.30
CA MET A 73 -13.37 -0.42 -10.59
C MET A 73 -14.49 0.45 -11.18
N MET A 74 -15.57 0.61 -10.44
CA MET A 74 -16.73 1.38 -10.86
C MET A 74 -16.68 2.78 -10.26
N PHE A 75 -17.10 3.77 -11.03
CA PHE A 75 -17.18 5.16 -10.59
C PHE A 75 -18.61 5.44 -10.09
N ASP A 76 -18.76 6.05 -8.94
CA ASP A 76 -20.07 6.19 -8.28
C ASP A 76 -20.73 7.56 -8.53
N GLU A 77 -19.95 8.59 -8.91
CA GLU A 77 -20.46 9.92 -9.16
C GLU A 77 -20.74 10.21 -10.64
N GLN A 78 -21.75 11.06 -10.89
CA GLN A 78 -22.05 11.58 -12.22
C GLN A 78 -20.95 12.58 -12.66
N PRO A 79 -20.58 12.63 -13.94
CA PRO A 79 -21.09 11.80 -15.06
C PRO A 79 -20.42 10.42 -15.15
N TYR A 80 -19.38 10.15 -14.35
CA TYR A 80 -18.47 9.01 -14.48
C TYR A 80 -19.17 7.67 -14.26
N SER A 81 -20.21 7.61 -13.44
CA SER A 81 -20.98 6.39 -13.18
C SER A 81 -21.65 5.79 -14.44
N SER A 82 -21.78 6.60 -15.49
CA SER A 82 -22.31 6.15 -16.80
C SER A 82 -21.21 5.69 -17.78
N TRP A 83 -19.90 5.83 -17.43
CA TRP A 83 -18.81 5.57 -18.36
C TRP A 83 -18.39 4.09 -18.43
N GLY A 84 -18.83 3.27 -17.48
CA GLY A 84 -18.46 1.87 -17.39
C GLY A 84 -17.55 1.57 -16.22
N PHE A 85 -16.56 0.70 -16.41
CA PHE A 85 -15.63 0.32 -15.36
C PHE A 85 -14.22 0.08 -15.93
N ALA A 86 -13.22 0.19 -15.08
CA ALA A 86 -11.86 -0.25 -15.36
C ALA A 86 -11.58 -1.58 -14.64
N SER A 87 -10.71 -2.41 -15.20
CA SER A 87 -10.13 -3.57 -14.51
C SER A 87 -8.63 -3.39 -14.37
N GLN A 88 -8.04 -3.95 -13.32
CA GLN A 88 -6.60 -3.80 -13.06
C GLN A 88 -6.03 -4.90 -12.18
N GLN A 89 -4.71 -5.07 -12.32
CA GLN A 89 -3.85 -5.76 -11.37
C GLN A 89 -3.03 -4.71 -10.61
N GLU A 90 -2.84 -4.96 -9.32
CA GLU A 90 -2.07 -4.05 -8.48
C GLU A 90 -1.14 -4.86 -7.57
N LEU A 91 0.11 -4.42 -7.44
CA LEU A 91 1.05 -4.85 -6.42
C LEU A 91 1.31 -3.65 -5.53
N TYR A 92 1.19 -3.84 -4.23
CA TYR A 92 1.62 -2.82 -3.30
C TYR A 92 2.31 -3.42 -2.07
N PHE A 93 3.08 -2.56 -1.41
CA PHE A 93 3.62 -2.79 -0.08
C PHE A 93 2.94 -1.83 0.86
N ARG A 94 2.40 -2.34 1.96
CA ARG A 94 1.76 -1.52 3.00
C ARG A 94 2.22 -1.92 4.38
N PHE A 95 2.18 -0.99 5.30
CA PHE A 95 2.36 -1.25 6.71
C PHE A 95 1.44 -0.36 7.55
N TYR A 96 1.33 -0.70 8.82
CA TYR A 96 0.50 0.02 9.75
C TYR A 96 1.28 1.19 10.37
N VAL A 97 0.61 2.33 10.47
CA VAL A 97 1.13 3.54 11.10
C VAL A 97 0.16 4.03 12.17
N TRP A 98 0.69 4.55 13.24
CA TRP A 98 -0.11 5.15 14.28
C TRP A 98 -0.04 6.66 14.18
N LYS A 99 -1.18 7.32 14.06
CA LYS A 99 -1.28 8.76 14.13
C LYS A 99 -1.35 9.18 15.59
N LEU A 100 -0.40 10.01 16.01
CA LEU A 100 -0.35 10.60 17.35
C LEU A 100 -0.72 12.07 17.24
N ASN A 101 -1.82 12.46 17.86
CA ASN A 101 -2.30 13.84 17.86
C ASN A 101 -1.68 14.62 19.01
N MET A 102 -1.32 15.87 18.76
CA MET A 102 -0.72 16.75 19.76
C MET A 102 -1.80 17.53 20.53
N PHE A 103 -1.83 17.34 21.86
CA PHE A 103 -2.68 18.08 22.77
C PHE A 103 -1.86 18.58 23.97
N GLY A 104 -1.80 19.88 24.15
CA GLY A 104 -1.09 20.50 25.28
C GLY A 104 0.42 20.18 25.31
N GLY A 105 1.04 19.94 24.15
CA GLY A 105 2.45 19.56 24.03
C GLY A 105 2.75 18.07 24.26
N LEU A 106 1.74 17.23 24.42
CA LEU A 106 1.86 15.77 24.53
C LEU A 106 1.23 15.10 23.28
N LEU A 107 1.75 13.94 22.91
CA LEU A 107 1.26 13.13 21.81
C LEU A 107 0.36 12.01 22.33
N PHE A 108 -0.82 11.86 21.73
CA PHE A 108 -1.81 10.84 22.07
C PHE A 108 -2.18 10.05 20.81
N PRO A 109 -2.10 8.71 20.84
CA PRO A 109 -2.44 7.88 19.68
C PRO A 109 -3.94 7.91 19.38
N ASP A 110 -4.28 7.88 18.11
CA ASP A 110 -5.63 7.57 17.65
C ASP A 110 -6.02 6.13 18.07
N PRO A 111 -7.30 5.82 18.24
CA PRO A 111 -7.73 4.51 18.73
C PRO A 111 -7.41 3.36 17.78
N LEU A 112 -7.23 3.64 16.48
CA LEU A 112 -6.94 2.64 15.46
C LEU A 112 -5.75 3.08 14.59
N PRO A 113 -4.89 2.12 14.18
CA PRO A 113 -3.84 2.41 13.22
C PRO A 113 -4.42 2.66 11.83
N GLU A 114 -3.67 3.42 11.03
CA GLU A 114 -3.96 3.68 9.62
C GLU A 114 -3.03 2.84 8.73
N LEU A 115 -3.39 2.70 7.45
CA LEU A 115 -2.60 2.00 6.45
C LEU A 115 -1.79 3.01 5.62
N PHE A 116 -0.49 2.76 5.50
CA PHE A 116 0.38 3.54 4.63
C PHE A 116 0.93 2.68 3.50
N PHE A 117 0.84 3.18 2.27
CA PHE A 117 1.23 2.50 1.03
C PHE A 117 2.39 3.24 0.36
N PRO A 118 3.65 3.01 0.74
CA PRO A 118 4.79 3.73 0.15
C PRO A 118 5.09 3.34 -1.30
N PHE A 119 4.67 2.15 -1.74
CA PHE A 119 4.92 1.63 -3.08
C PHE A 119 3.69 0.95 -3.65
N ILE A 120 3.21 1.41 -4.82
CA ILE A 120 2.07 0.85 -5.54
C ILE A 120 2.40 0.75 -7.03
N TYR A 121 2.15 -0.42 -7.61
CA TYR A 121 2.38 -0.74 -9.02
C TYR A 121 1.10 -1.26 -9.65
N VAL A 122 0.69 -0.72 -10.80
CA VAL A 122 -0.60 -1.01 -11.42
C VAL A 122 -0.48 -1.13 -12.94
N ASP A 123 -1.29 -2.00 -13.56
CA ASP A 123 -1.29 -2.21 -15.00
C ASP A 123 -2.30 -1.33 -15.78
N ASN A 124 -2.98 -0.43 -15.09
CA ASN A 124 -4.01 0.44 -15.66
C ASN A 124 -3.65 1.91 -15.51
N SER A 125 -3.51 2.63 -16.63
CA SER A 125 -3.10 4.04 -16.62
C SER A 125 -4.15 4.99 -16.00
N TRP A 126 -5.45 4.71 -16.16
CA TRP A 126 -6.49 5.55 -15.56
C TRP A 126 -6.47 5.46 -14.04
N SER A 127 -6.32 4.23 -13.53
CA SER A 127 -6.13 4.02 -12.08
C SER A 127 -4.86 4.66 -11.56
N MET A 128 -3.76 4.61 -12.34
CA MET A 128 -2.52 5.27 -11.97
C MET A 128 -2.71 6.79 -11.86
N ILE A 129 -3.29 7.42 -12.88
CA ILE A 129 -3.46 8.87 -12.93
C ILE A 129 -4.41 9.34 -11.84
N SER A 130 -5.61 8.74 -11.74
CA SER A 130 -6.59 9.09 -10.70
C SER A 130 -6.06 8.84 -9.30
N GLY A 131 -5.37 7.69 -9.09
CA GLY A 131 -4.76 7.37 -7.81
C GLY A 131 -3.70 8.38 -7.38
N ARG A 132 -2.83 8.81 -8.30
CA ARG A 132 -1.78 9.80 -7.99
C ARG A 132 -2.35 11.20 -7.79
N ASN A 133 -3.13 11.66 -8.77
CA ASN A 133 -3.50 13.06 -8.84
C ASN A 133 -4.67 13.42 -7.93
N VAL A 134 -5.60 12.49 -7.74
CA VAL A 134 -6.78 12.75 -6.88
C VAL A 134 -6.52 12.34 -5.44
N ILE A 135 -5.97 11.13 -5.20
CA ILE A 135 -5.86 10.53 -3.87
C ILE A 135 -4.48 10.74 -3.25
N GLY A 136 -3.41 10.78 -4.07
CA GLY A 136 -2.03 10.88 -3.60
C GLY A 136 -1.30 9.53 -3.49
N PHE A 137 -1.89 8.43 -3.96
CA PHE A 137 -1.22 7.13 -4.00
C PHE A 137 0.00 7.16 -4.93
N PRO A 138 1.17 6.64 -4.50
CA PRO A 138 2.40 6.68 -5.30
C PRO A 138 2.40 5.62 -6.42
N LYS A 139 1.33 5.58 -7.22
CA LYS A 139 1.14 4.57 -8.28
C LYS A 139 2.13 4.72 -9.42
N VAL A 140 2.70 3.60 -9.86
CA VAL A 140 3.60 3.48 -11.00
C VAL A 140 3.08 2.38 -11.93
N MET A 141 3.30 2.53 -13.25
CA MET A 141 2.91 1.51 -14.22
C MET A 141 3.72 0.23 -14.07
N ALA A 142 3.05 -0.92 -14.15
CA ALA A 142 3.64 -2.25 -14.06
C ALA A 142 3.06 -3.21 -15.09
N GLN A 143 3.72 -4.36 -15.24
CA GLN A 143 3.26 -5.50 -16.02
C GLN A 143 3.26 -6.74 -15.14
N PHE A 144 2.21 -7.55 -15.22
CA PHE A 144 2.04 -8.79 -14.47
C PHE A 144 2.11 -9.99 -15.41
N SER A 145 2.90 -11.00 -15.10
CA SER A 145 3.06 -12.19 -15.92
C SER A 145 3.28 -13.45 -15.08
N PRO A 146 2.43 -14.47 -15.20
CA PRO A 146 1.10 -14.40 -15.80
C PRO A 146 0.17 -13.45 -15.02
N THR A 147 -1.00 -13.16 -15.57
CA THR A 147 -2.05 -12.45 -14.82
C THR A 147 -2.37 -13.23 -13.54
N PRO A 148 -2.34 -12.56 -12.36
CA PRO A 148 -2.61 -13.22 -11.09
C PRO A 148 -4.01 -13.80 -11.02
N VAL A 149 -4.13 -15.09 -10.64
CA VAL A 149 -5.41 -15.79 -10.49
C VAL A 149 -5.38 -16.60 -9.19
N LEU A 150 -6.44 -16.50 -8.38
CA LEU A 150 -6.57 -17.32 -7.16
C LEU A 150 -6.72 -18.81 -7.50
N GLY A 151 -6.23 -19.65 -6.58
CA GLY A 151 -6.34 -21.12 -6.70
C GLY A 151 -5.34 -21.77 -7.65
N VAL A 152 -4.45 -21.01 -8.27
CA VAL A 152 -3.37 -21.57 -9.11
C VAL A 152 -2.28 -22.18 -8.24
N ASN A 153 -1.91 -23.44 -8.51
CA ASN A 153 -0.80 -24.12 -7.86
C ASN A 153 -0.03 -24.93 -8.92
N PRO A 154 1.29 -24.73 -9.09
CA PRO A 154 2.18 -23.87 -8.32
C PRO A 154 1.96 -22.37 -8.59
N LEU A 155 2.04 -21.55 -7.54
CA LEU A 155 1.92 -20.10 -7.69
C LEU A 155 3.24 -19.51 -8.21
N LYS A 156 3.17 -18.87 -9.36
CA LYS A 156 4.31 -18.19 -9.98
C LYS A 156 3.86 -16.90 -10.61
N ILE A 157 4.41 -15.77 -10.17
CA ILE A 157 4.06 -14.43 -10.66
C ILE A 157 5.34 -13.60 -10.79
N LYS A 158 5.43 -12.83 -11.86
CA LYS A 158 6.47 -11.83 -12.06
C LYS A 158 5.79 -10.47 -12.26
N VAL A 159 6.23 -9.47 -11.52
CA VAL A 159 5.80 -8.08 -11.69
C VAL A 159 7.00 -7.28 -12.18
N CYS A 160 6.84 -6.57 -13.29
CA CYS A 160 7.87 -5.72 -13.88
C CYS A 160 7.45 -4.25 -13.84
N ALA A 161 8.41 -3.36 -13.59
CA ALA A 161 8.25 -1.92 -13.74
C ALA A 161 9.43 -1.32 -14.53
N LEU A 162 9.24 -0.11 -15.05
CA LEU A 162 10.34 0.62 -15.69
C LEU A 162 11.33 1.08 -14.63
N ALA A 163 12.60 0.71 -14.81
CA ALA A 163 13.69 1.08 -13.91
C ALA A 163 14.99 1.36 -14.66
N LEU A 164 15.86 2.13 -14.02
CA LEU A 164 17.27 2.26 -14.38
C LEU A 164 18.07 1.33 -13.48
N ASP A 165 18.82 0.40 -14.06
CA ASP A 165 19.71 -0.50 -13.31
C ASP A 165 20.74 0.29 -12.50
N THR A 166 21.33 1.29 -13.14
CA THR A 166 22.32 2.20 -12.56
C THR A 166 22.06 3.62 -13.02
N TYR A 167 22.34 4.60 -12.18
CA TYR A 167 22.32 6.00 -12.58
C TYR A 167 23.56 6.33 -13.43
N SER A 168 23.39 6.31 -14.74
CA SER A 168 24.42 6.67 -15.71
C SER A 168 23.76 7.33 -16.94
N PRO A 169 24.42 8.32 -17.58
CA PRO A 169 23.92 8.92 -18.84
C PRO A 169 23.72 7.93 -19.99
N THR A 170 24.32 6.73 -19.90
CA THR A 170 24.22 5.69 -20.93
C THR A 170 23.23 4.57 -20.57
N THR A 171 22.65 4.60 -19.37
CA THR A 171 21.66 3.61 -18.94
C THR A 171 20.29 3.93 -19.57
N GLU A 172 19.73 2.95 -20.25
CA GLU A 172 18.39 3.04 -20.82
C GLU A 172 17.34 2.57 -19.82
N LEU A 173 16.22 3.30 -19.71
CA LEU A 173 15.06 2.92 -18.92
C LEU A 173 14.38 1.69 -19.56
N LYS A 174 14.31 0.57 -18.81
CA LYS A 174 13.76 -0.70 -19.28
C LYS A 174 12.78 -1.33 -18.29
N TRP A 175 11.98 -2.27 -18.76
CA TRP A 175 11.16 -3.12 -17.92
C TRP A 175 12.04 -4.14 -17.20
N HIS A 176 12.02 -4.09 -15.87
CA HIS A 176 12.77 -4.98 -14.99
C HIS A 176 11.84 -5.69 -14.01
N PRO A 177 12.10 -6.97 -13.67
CA PRO A 177 11.33 -7.66 -12.63
C PRO A 177 11.59 -7.02 -11.27
N ILE A 178 10.57 -6.41 -10.67
CA ILE A 178 10.65 -5.80 -9.34
C ILE A 178 10.26 -6.79 -8.24
N VAL A 179 9.33 -7.70 -8.55
CA VAL A 179 8.93 -8.80 -7.66
C VAL A 179 8.80 -10.08 -8.47
N GLU A 180 9.34 -11.18 -7.92
CA GLU A 180 9.17 -12.52 -8.43
C GLU A 180 8.68 -13.45 -7.32
N ILE A 181 7.52 -14.06 -7.51
CA ILE A 181 6.95 -15.09 -6.63
C ILE A 181 7.18 -16.44 -7.30
N ASN A 182 7.83 -17.35 -6.62
CA ASN A 182 8.12 -18.69 -7.10
C ASN A 182 7.67 -19.74 -6.09
N PRO A 183 7.30 -20.96 -6.53
CA PRO A 183 6.99 -22.05 -5.63
C PRO A 183 8.15 -22.35 -4.67
N ALA A 184 7.83 -22.64 -3.41
CA ALA A 184 8.78 -23.15 -2.43
C ALA A 184 8.40 -24.56 -1.97
N THR A 185 9.37 -25.32 -1.44
CA THR A 185 9.17 -26.70 -1.02
C THR A 185 8.53 -26.81 0.37
N SER A 186 8.60 -25.74 1.17
CA SER A 186 8.03 -25.67 2.51
C SER A 186 7.64 -24.24 2.86
N LEU A 187 6.70 -24.10 3.81
CA LEU A 187 6.46 -22.82 4.47
C LEU A 187 7.68 -22.45 5.33
N ALA A 188 7.88 -21.15 5.54
CA ALA A 188 8.89 -20.68 6.47
C ALA A 188 8.63 -21.26 7.87
N ALA A 189 9.68 -21.70 8.55
CA ALA A 189 9.58 -21.89 9.99
C ALA A 189 9.31 -20.51 10.63
N PRO A 190 8.41 -20.41 11.61
CA PRO A 190 8.20 -19.18 12.34
C PRO A 190 9.54 -18.67 12.85
N GLN A 191 9.97 -17.50 12.39
CA GLN A 191 11.18 -16.86 12.90
C GLN A 191 10.80 -16.12 14.18
N PRO A 192 11.58 -16.25 15.26
CA PRO A 192 11.36 -15.42 16.43
C PRO A 192 11.57 -13.96 16.04
N VAL A 193 10.55 -13.15 16.20
CA VAL A 193 10.61 -11.72 15.94
C VAL A 193 11.41 -11.06 17.07
N ASN A 194 12.64 -10.68 16.78
CA ASN A 194 13.52 -10.01 17.72
C ASN A 194 13.24 -8.49 17.70
N GLY A 195 12.22 -8.06 18.44
CA GLY A 195 11.92 -6.64 18.60
C GLY A 195 11.21 -6.37 19.91
N THR A 196 11.77 -5.52 20.74
CA THR A 196 11.06 -4.92 21.87
C THR A 196 10.41 -3.63 21.40
N TRP A 197 9.10 -3.61 21.40
CA TRP A 197 8.31 -2.41 21.13
C TRP A 197 8.57 -1.33 22.19
N PRO A 198 8.66 -0.04 21.80
CA PRO A 198 8.80 1.05 22.77
C PRO A 198 7.56 1.21 23.68
N TRP A 199 6.50 0.44 23.45
CA TRP A 199 5.22 0.54 24.15
C TRP A 199 4.94 -0.72 24.97
N ALA A 200 5.22 -0.66 26.26
CA ALA A 200 4.64 -1.48 27.32
C ALA A 200 4.59 -3.00 27.10
N GLY A 201 5.74 -3.67 26.91
CA GLY A 201 5.86 -5.12 27.15
C GLY A 201 5.10 -6.05 26.21
N LEU A 202 4.57 -5.54 25.10
CA LEU A 202 4.07 -6.37 24.00
C LEU A 202 5.27 -6.91 23.22
N THR A 203 5.43 -8.22 23.21
CA THR A 203 6.41 -8.87 22.33
C THR A 203 5.83 -8.91 20.90
N ALA A 204 6.68 -8.93 19.89
CA ALA A 204 6.25 -9.07 18.49
C ALA A 204 5.42 -10.34 18.27
N ASP A 205 5.70 -11.46 18.96
CA ASP A 205 4.86 -12.67 18.98
C ASP A 205 3.42 -12.38 19.43
N THR A 206 3.24 -11.48 20.40
CA THR A 206 1.91 -11.09 20.86
C THR A 206 1.21 -10.20 19.83
N ALA A 207 1.94 -9.34 19.15
CA ALA A 207 1.40 -8.51 18.06
C ALA A 207 1.04 -9.39 16.84
N ASP A 208 1.85 -10.39 16.49
CA ASP A 208 1.57 -11.33 15.39
C ASP A 208 0.41 -12.28 15.71
N GLN A 209 0.32 -12.80 16.95
CA GLN A 209 -0.84 -13.59 17.39
C GLN A 209 -2.12 -12.76 17.48
N ILE A 210 -1.99 -11.52 17.91
CA ILE A 210 -3.10 -10.55 17.92
C ILE A 210 -3.49 -10.18 16.50
N LEU A 211 -2.54 -9.89 15.60
CA LEU A 211 -2.82 -9.47 14.23
C LEU A 211 -3.18 -10.65 13.31
N GLY A 212 -2.59 -11.84 13.47
CA GLY A 212 -2.96 -13.04 12.71
C GLY A 212 -4.31 -13.60 13.14
N GLY A 213 -4.53 -13.79 14.43
CA GLY A 213 -5.83 -14.19 14.99
C GLY A 213 -6.86 -13.05 14.96
N MET A 214 -6.43 -11.77 15.05
CA MET A 214 -7.31 -10.63 14.85
C MET A 214 -7.67 -10.43 13.39
N LEU A 215 -6.81 -10.69 12.43
CA LEU A 215 -7.18 -10.51 11.03
C LEU A 215 -8.30 -11.46 10.63
N GLU A 216 -8.23 -12.74 11.02
CA GLU A 216 -9.33 -13.70 10.77
C GLU A 216 -10.57 -13.40 11.61
N ASN A 217 -10.43 -13.17 12.90
CA ASN A 217 -11.56 -12.79 13.78
C ASN A 217 -11.99 -11.34 13.58
N PHE A 218 -11.07 -10.45 13.23
CA PHE A 218 -11.32 -9.04 12.99
C PHE A 218 -12.04 -8.83 11.66
N LEU A 219 -11.59 -9.43 10.56
CA LEU A 219 -12.31 -9.35 9.27
C LEU A 219 -13.70 -9.98 9.38
N SER A 220 -13.85 -11.06 10.15
CA SER A 220 -15.16 -11.73 10.35
C SER A 220 -16.05 -11.06 11.40
N SER A 221 -15.50 -10.22 12.27
CA SER A 221 -16.22 -9.49 13.33
C SER A 221 -16.40 -8.00 13.03
N LEU A 222 -15.88 -7.51 11.89
CA LEU A 222 -16.05 -6.12 11.48
C LEU A 222 -17.55 -5.84 11.30
N PRO A 223 -18.08 -4.75 11.87
CA PRO A 223 -19.38 -4.24 11.47
C PRO A 223 -19.41 -3.99 9.96
N ASP A 224 -20.53 -4.17 9.31
CA ASP A 224 -20.72 -3.95 7.85
C ASP A 224 -20.29 -2.54 7.36
N GLU A 225 -19.99 -1.62 8.27
CA GLU A 225 -19.60 -0.22 8.01
C GLU A 225 -18.19 0.11 8.54
N PHE A 226 -17.36 -0.89 8.86
CA PHE A 226 -16.01 -0.60 9.37
C PHE A 226 -15.15 0.04 8.29
N GLN A 227 -14.58 1.21 8.58
CA GLN A 227 -13.70 1.94 7.69
C GLN A 227 -12.24 1.84 8.12
N PHE A 228 -11.40 1.34 7.23
CA PHE A 228 -9.96 1.56 7.33
C PHE A 228 -9.62 2.95 6.82
N GLN A 229 -8.71 3.63 7.50
CA GLN A 229 -8.11 4.85 6.98
C GLN A 229 -6.78 4.53 6.32
N THR A 230 -6.55 5.12 5.15
CA THR A 230 -5.24 5.13 4.52
C THR A 230 -4.66 6.53 4.56
N VAL A 231 -3.35 6.64 4.70
CA VAL A 231 -2.68 7.94 4.71
C VAL A 231 -1.62 7.99 3.63
N GLN A 232 -1.51 9.13 2.94
CA GLN A 232 -0.60 9.32 1.81
C GLN A 232 -0.06 10.74 1.75
N LEU A 233 1.12 10.87 1.13
CA LEU A 233 1.63 12.16 0.68
C LEU A 233 1.08 12.46 -0.72
N LYS A 234 0.29 13.50 -0.85
CA LYS A 234 -0.12 14.05 -2.14
C LYS A 234 0.68 15.29 -2.45
N GLN A 235 1.40 15.29 -3.58
CA GLN A 235 2.17 16.45 -3.99
C GLN A 235 2.25 16.61 -5.49
N PHE A 236 2.33 17.87 -5.94
CA PHE A 236 2.57 18.24 -7.32
C PHE A 236 3.81 19.11 -7.41
N ARG A 237 4.67 18.80 -8.38
CA ARG A 237 5.91 19.55 -8.60
C ARG A 237 5.62 20.90 -9.25
N ASP A 238 6.23 21.96 -8.74
CA ASP A 238 6.41 23.22 -9.44
C ASP A 238 7.74 23.20 -10.22
N LEU A 239 7.74 23.80 -11.40
CA LEU A 239 8.94 23.90 -12.23
C LEU A 239 9.73 25.16 -11.86
N PRO A 240 11.07 25.06 -11.67
CA PRO A 240 11.93 23.87 -11.73
C PRO A 240 12.18 23.17 -10.39
N THR A 241 11.85 23.70 -9.22
CA THR A 241 12.44 23.29 -7.93
C THR A 241 11.46 23.19 -6.81
N GLY A 242 10.40 22.89 -6.64
CA GLY A 242 9.53 22.81 -5.44
C GLY A 242 8.28 21.98 -5.67
N ALA A 243 7.37 22.09 -4.75
CA ALA A 243 6.00 21.62 -4.88
C ALA A 243 5.05 22.83 -4.93
N CYS A 244 4.14 22.87 -5.89
CA CYS A 244 3.05 23.84 -5.90
C CYS A 244 1.88 23.41 -5.01
N PHE A 245 1.86 22.15 -4.62
CA PHE A 245 0.92 21.59 -3.66
C PHE A 245 1.60 20.41 -2.95
N GLN A 246 1.48 20.37 -1.62
CA GLN A 246 1.93 19.26 -0.80
C GLN A 246 0.98 19.10 0.38
N ALA A 247 0.44 17.89 0.58
CA ALA A 247 -0.48 17.62 1.66
C ALA A 247 -0.36 16.16 2.15
N VAL A 248 -0.59 15.95 3.45
CA VAL A 248 -0.92 14.63 3.99
C VAL A 248 -2.42 14.43 3.85
N VAL A 249 -2.80 13.39 3.14
CA VAL A 249 -4.20 13.07 2.78
C VAL A 249 -4.58 11.74 3.40
N ASN A 250 -5.75 11.66 4.02
CA ASN A 250 -6.36 10.37 4.36
C ASN A 250 -7.47 10.02 3.38
N THR A 251 -7.70 8.71 3.20
CA THR A 251 -8.76 8.18 2.33
C THR A 251 -9.39 6.98 3.00
N PRO A 252 -10.72 7.00 3.26
CA PRO A 252 -11.41 5.89 3.89
C PRO A 252 -11.72 4.77 2.91
N PHE A 253 -11.54 3.52 3.38
CA PHE A 253 -11.90 2.28 2.71
C PHE A 253 -12.89 1.49 3.55
N THR A 254 -13.96 1.01 2.94
CA THR A 254 -14.96 0.15 3.57
C THR A 254 -14.99 -1.18 2.85
N PRO A 255 -14.39 -2.26 3.41
CA PRO A 255 -14.57 -3.61 2.89
C PRO A 255 -15.96 -4.14 3.30
N TYR A 256 -16.57 -4.93 2.44
CA TYR A 256 -17.82 -5.62 2.70
C TYR A 256 -17.89 -6.91 1.89
N ASN A 257 -18.88 -7.78 2.14
CA ASN A 257 -18.99 -9.10 1.51
C ASN A 257 -17.68 -9.89 1.57
N ILE A 258 -17.04 -9.88 2.76
CA ILE A 258 -15.74 -10.53 2.95
C ILE A 258 -15.92 -12.04 2.88
N GLY A 259 -15.25 -12.68 1.91
CA GLY A 259 -15.22 -14.13 1.74
C GLY A 259 -14.26 -14.83 2.73
N ALA A 260 -14.19 -16.14 2.60
CA ALA A 260 -13.27 -16.92 3.43
C ALA A 260 -11.81 -16.56 3.17
N VAL A 261 -11.01 -16.52 4.23
CA VAL A 261 -9.56 -16.44 4.16
C VAL A 261 -9.03 -17.85 3.87
N ASN A 262 -8.26 -17.99 2.80
CA ASN A 262 -7.70 -19.27 2.36
C ASN A 262 -6.18 -19.23 2.39
N PRO A 263 -5.51 -20.29 2.85
CA PRO A 263 -4.06 -20.38 2.78
C PRO A 263 -3.59 -20.40 1.33
N LEU A 264 -2.46 -19.75 1.06
CA LEU A 264 -1.76 -19.86 -0.21
C LEU A 264 -0.73 -20.99 -0.18
N PRO A 265 -0.36 -21.58 -1.35
CA PRO A 265 0.72 -22.55 -1.41
C PRO A 265 2.05 -21.92 -1.01
N ALA A 266 2.98 -22.71 -0.50
CA ALA A 266 4.31 -22.25 -0.10
C ALA A 266 5.04 -21.58 -1.27
N VAL A 267 5.54 -20.36 -1.04
CA VAL A 267 6.28 -19.57 -2.04
C VAL A 267 7.55 -18.97 -1.45
N SER A 268 8.47 -18.61 -2.33
CA SER A 268 9.55 -17.68 -2.06
C SER A 268 9.34 -16.40 -2.88
N ILE A 269 9.69 -15.25 -2.30
CA ILE A 269 9.49 -13.94 -2.91
C ILE A 269 10.85 -13.26 -3.03
N THR A 270 11.20 -12.83 -4.24
CA THR A 270 12.36 -11.99 -4.46
C THR A 270 11.88 -10.58 -4.78
N VAL A 271 12.32 -9.60 -3.99
CA VAL A 271 12.13 -8.18 -4.26
C VAL A 271 13.44 -7.63 -4.79
N ASN A 272 13.44 -7.21 -6.05
CA ASN A 272 14.64 -6.75 -6.73
C ASN A 272 14.86 -5.25 -6.50
N GLU A 273 16.14 -4.86 -6.45
CA GLU A 273 16.55 -3.47 -6.28
C GLU A 273 17.31 -2.96 -7.49
N TYR A 274 17.00 -1.73 -7.87
CA TYR A 274 17.66 -0.97 -8.95
C TYR A 274 17.97 0.43 -8.46
N ASP A 275 18.88 1.16 -9.09
CA ASP A 275 19.22 2.51 -8.63
C ASP A 275 18.00 3.44 -8.57
N SER A 276 17.07 3.29 -9.51
CA SER A 276 15.83 4.07 -9.53
C SER A 276 14.65 3.48 -8.73
N LEU A 277 14.79 2.27 -8.17
CA LEU A 277 13.73 1.59 -7.40
C LEU A 277 14.33 0.91 -6.17
N LYS A 278 14.31 1.61 -5.04
CA LYS A 278 14.92 1.20 -3.77
C LYS A 278 13.92 0.55 -2.79
N ILE A 279 12.97 -0.27 -3.30
CA ILE A 279 11.95 -0.91 -2.46
C ILE A 279 12.56 -1.68 -1.29
N PRO A 280 13.49 -2.66 -1.52
CA PRO A 280 14.07 -3.42 -0.41
C PRO A 280 14.79 -2.54 0.61
N THR A 281 15.68 -1.66 0.16
CA THR A 281 16.43 -0.77 1.04
C THR A 281 15.51 0.14 1.86
N SER A 282 14.44 0.66 1.25
CA SER A 282 13.48 1.55 1.94
C SER A 282 12.62 0.84 2.97
N LEU A 283 12.34 -0.45 2.78
CA LEU A 283 11.55 -1.27 3.70
C LEU A 283 12.40 -2.09 4.68
N GLY A 284 13.73 -2.12 4.47
CA GLY A 284 14.64 -2.97 5.26
C GLY A 284 14.53 -4.46 4.90
N LEU A 285 14.12 -4.78 3.68
CA LEU A 285 14.12 -6.14 3.15
C LEU A 285 15.50 -6.51 2.59
N GLN A 286 15.79 -7.82 2.50
CA GLN A 286 16.97 -8.29 1.77
C GLN A 286 16.72 -8.20 0.26
N ALA A 287 17.51 -7.35 -0.41
CA ALA A 287 17.41 -7.16 -1.85
C ALA A 287 17.89 -8.37 -2.65
N ASN A 288 17.25 -8.64 -3.79
CA ASN A 288 17.69 -9.63 -4.77
C ASN A 288 17.87 -11.07 -4.21
N THR A 289 17.23 -11.36 -3.08
CA THR A 289 17.35 -12.63 -2.37
C THR A 289 15.97 -13.22 -2.13
N PRO A 290 15.77 -14.54 -2.31
CA PRO A 290 14.51 -15.19 -2.00
C PRO A 290 14.15 -15.06 -0.52
N LEU A 291 13.01 -14.44 -0.22
CA LEU A 291 12.43 -14.28 1.10
C LEU A 291 11.32 -15.31 1.31
N GLN A 292 11.15 -15.79 2.53
CA GLN A 292 10.03 -16.62 2.92
C GLN A 292 9.01 -15.74 3.66
N PRO A 293 7.73 -15.68 3.20
CA PRO A 293 6.71 -14.94 3.93
C PRO A 293 6.48 -15.50 5.33
N LEU A 294 6.32 -14.63 6.31
CA LEU A 294 5.93 -15.01 7.68
C LEU A 294 4.48 -15.52 7.71
N LEU A 295 3.62 -14.94 6.88
CA LEU A 295 2.21 -15.27 6.72
C LEU A 295 1.85 -15.10 5.24
N GLN A 296 0.99 -16.00 4.72
CA GLN A 296 0.47 -15.87 3.37
C GLN A 296 -0.94 -16.42 3.26
N TYR A 297 -1.83 -15.65 2.66
CA TYR A 297 -3.24 -16.01 2.50
C TYR A 297 -3.86 -15.31 1.30
N SER A 298 -5.04 -15.75 0.93
CA SER A 298 -5.89 -15.06 -0.04
C SER A 298 -7.27 -14.81 0.55
N VAL A 299 -7.90 -13.73 0.11
CA VAL A 299 -9.26 -13.37 0.46
C VAL A 299 -9.94 -12.68 -0.73
N SER A 300 -11.25 -12.91 -0.88
CA SER A 300 -12.09 -12.16 -1.82
C SER A 300 -13.05 -11.27 -1.04
N LEU A 301 -13.28 -10.06 -1.51
CA LEU A 301 -14.18 -9.11 -0.88
C LEU A 301 -14.70 -8.08 -1.89
N ASP A 302 -15.72 -7.35 -1.50
CA ASP A 302 -16.09 -6.10 -2.12
C ASP A 302 -15.50 -4.93 -1.32
N MET A 303 -15.24 -3.80 -1.97
CA MET A 303 -14.69 -2.62 -1.30
C MET A 303 -15.29 -1.34 -1.88
N ARG A 304 -15.49 -0.36 -1.00
CA ARG A 304 -15.75 1.02 -1.37
C ARG A 304 -14.58 1.89 -0.91
N MET A 305 -14.19 2.83 -1.76
CA MET A 305 -13.26 3.90 -1.43
C MET A 305 -13.98 5.22 -1.53
N ASP A 306 -14.04 5.97 -0.44
CA ASP A 306 -14.69 7.27 -0.37
C ASP A 306 -13.72 8.42 -0.66
N ASN A 307 -14.25 9.64 -0.71
CA ASN A 307 -13.45 10.84 -0.88
C ASN A 307 -12.49 11.01 0.31
N GLY A 308 -11.24 11.31 0.01
CA GLY A 308 -10.24 11.64 1.02
C GLY A 308 -10.36 13.08 1.53
N SER A 309 -9.62 13.38 2.58
CA SER A 309 -9.48 14.73 3.12
C SER A 309 -8.02 15.10 3.35
N ASN A 310 -7.71 16.39 3.22
CA ASN A 310 -6.39 16.89 3.59
C ASN A 310 -6.31 16.99 5.12
N LEU A 311 -5.41 16.25 5.73
CA LEU A 311 -5.11 16.34 7.16
C LEU A 311 -4.19 17.51 7.47
N PHE A 312 -3.25 17.78 6.57
CA PHE A 312 -2.30 18.88 6.65
C PHE A 312 -1.91 19.33 5.23
N ILE A 313 -1.86 20.63 5.01
CA ILE A 313 -1.34 21.24 3.76
C ILE A 313 -0.07 22.00 4.14
N ASN A 314 1.05 21.58 3.57
CA ASN A 314 2.33 22.27 3.71
C ASN A 314 2.39 23.41 2.69
N SER A 315 2.24 24.65 3.16
CA SER A 315 2.14 25.87 2.34
C SER A 315 3.41 26.73 2.39
#